data_9a2e33eef0d0f95d5016852f6a8a7c5c
#
_entry.id   9a2e33eef0d0f95d5016852f6a8a7c5c
#
_cell.length_a   1.000
_cell.length_b   1.000
_cell.length_c   1.000
_cell.angle_alpha   90.00
_cell.angle_beta   90.00
_cell.angle_gamma   90.00
#
_symmetry.space_group_name_H-M   'P 1'
#
loop_
_entity.id
_entity.type
_entity.pdbx_description
1 polymer ?
#
loop_
_entity_poly.entity_id
_entity_poly.type
_entity_poly.pdbx_seq_one_letter_code
_entity_poly.pdbx_strand_id
1 'polypeptide(L)'
;MNPIAVIPKGAIHVFWRAVETGAREGANETGVEMIWKGLLKEDDPAQQIQIFEQVVPKGVSGIVLPPIDDPALMPPVAAAMQKGIPVVIMDSGLKGEPLKDFVCTVSTNNHRAGEMAGEQLGKLLDGKGKVVLFRHKEGSASTDQREAGFLEAIKKFPE
;
A
#
# COMPACT_ATOMS: atom_id res chain seq x y z
N MET A 1 7.08 -22.16 14.71
CA MET A 1 6.59 -20.74 14.76
C MET A 1 5.52 -20.62 13.67
N ASN A 2 4.41 -19.95 13.95
CA ASN A 2 3.35 -19.81 12.93
C ASN A 2 3.80 -18.85 11.83
N PRO A 3 3.38 -19.04 10.56
CA PRO A 3 3.82 -18.21 9.45
C PRO A 3 3.26 -16.79 9.53
N ILE A 4 3.94 -15.85 8.84
CA ILE A 4 3.41 -14.52 8.54
C ILE A 4 2.77 -14.55 7.15
N ALA A 5 1.57 -14.01 7.00
CA ALA A 5 0.93 -13.87 5.70
C ALA A 5 1.24 -12.49 5.09
N VAL A 6 1.69 -12.47 3.85
CA VAL A 6 1.84 -11.26 3.03
C VAL A 6 0.82 -11.31 1.92
N ILE A 7 -0.08 -10.30 1.85
CA ILE A 7 -1.23 -10.27 0.94
C ILE A 7 -1.09 -9.08 -0.03
N PRO A 8 -0.26 -9.18 -1.10
CA PRO A 8 -0.05 -8.07 -2.02
C PRO A 8 -1.33 -7.69 -2.78
N LYS A 9 -1.37 -6.47 -3.32
CA LYS A 9 -2.47 -6.01 -4.18
C LYS A 9 -2.51 -6.76 -5.51
N GLY A 10 -1.36 -7.22 -5.99
CA GLY A 10 -1.22 -7.96 -7.24
C GLY A 10 -0.02 -8.90 -7.21
N ALA A 11 0.02 -9.88 -8.11
CA ALA A 11 1.10 -10.86 -8.18
C ALA A 11 1.95 -10.75 -9.46
N ILE A 12 1.42 -10.13 -10.52
CA ILE A 12 2.03 -10.18 -11.87
C ILE A 12 2.98 -8.99 -12.09
N HIS A 13 2.64 -7.81 -11.56
CA HIS A 13 3.38 -6.59 -11.81
C HIS A 13 4.78 -6.65 -11.21
N VAL A 14 5.77 -6.12 -11.94
CA VAL A 14 7.20 -6.13 -11.55
C VAL A 14 7.45 -5.55 -10.17
N PHE A 15 6.68 -4.53 -9.76
CA PHE A 15 6.73 -3.95 -8.42
C PHE A 15 6.43 -5.00 -7.34
N TRP A 16 5.34 -5.77 -7.48
CA TRP A 16 4.97 -6.79 -6.49
C TRP A 16 5.94 -7.97 -6.45
N ARG A 17 6.62 -8.26 -7.58
CA ARG A 17 7.71 -9.25 -7.60
C ARG A 17 8.91 -8.78 -6.78
N ALA A 18 9.28 -7.50 -6.88
CA ALA A 18 10.33 -6.92 -6.05
C ALA A 18 9.95 -6.92 -4.56
N VAL A 19 8.69 -6.60 -4.25
CA VAL A 19 8.16 -6.69 -2.87
C VAL A 19 8.21 -8.13 -2.34
N GLU A 20 7.84 -9.11 -3.16
CA GLU A 20 7.93 -10.54 -2.80
C GLU A 20 9.36 -10.95 -2.47
N THR A 21 10.32 -10.52 -3.30
CA THR A 21 11.74 -10.81 -3.07
C THR A 21 12.19 -10.28 -1.72
N GLY A 22 11.94 -9.00 -1.42
CA GLY A 22 12.30 -8.41 -0.13
C GLY A 22 11.58 -9.06 1.06
N ALA A 23 10.31 -9.44 0.90
CA ALA A 23 9.58 -10.14 1.93
C ALA A 23 10.17 -11.54 2.21
N ARG A 24 10.60 -12.28 1.18
CA ARG A 24 11.27 -13.57 1.31
C ARG A 24 12.65 -13.44 1.96
N GLU A 25 13.40 -12.41 1.60
CA GLU A 25 14.70 -12.11 2.23
C GLU A 25 14.51 -11.86 3.74
N GLY A 26 13.58 -10.97 4.13
CA GLY A 26 13.28 -10.71 5.53
C GLY A 26 12.79 -11.94 6.29
N ALA A 27 11.98 -12.79 5.66
CA ALA A 27 11.54 -14.05 6.26
C ALA A 27 12.71 -15.02 6.49
N ASN A 28 13.63 -15.13 5.52
CA ASN A 28 14.82 -15.97 5.63
C ASN A 28 15.78 -15.46 6.73
N GLU A 29 16.02 -14.15 6.81
CA GLU A 29 16.89 -13.53 7.81
C GLU A 29 16.36 -13.73 9.23
N THR A 30 15.05 -13.73 9.40
CA THR A 30 14.39 -13.88 10.71
C THR A 30 14.03 -15.32 11.04
N GLY A 31 14.19 -16.27 10.12
CA GLY A 31 13.80 -17.66 10.28
C GLY A 31 12.29 -17.89 10.39
N VAL A 32 11.48 -16.95 9.84
CA VAL A 32 10.02 -17.01 9.89
C VAL A 32 9.49 -17.59 8.58
N GLU A 33 8.55 -18.54 8.68
CA GLU A 33 7.83 -19.03 7.51
C GLU A 33 6.89 -17.94 6.95
N MET A 34 6.84 -17.79 5.62
CA MET A 34 6.02 -16.79 4.96
C MET A 34 5.01 -17.42 4.00
N ILE A 35 3.76 -16.99 4.11
CA ILE A 35 2.72 -17.26 3.13
C ILE A 35 2.60 -16.01 2.23
N TRP A 36 2.92 -16.16 0.94
CA TRP A 36 2.64 -15.14 -0.07
C TRP A 36 1.35 -15.50 -0.81
N LYS A 37 0.31 -14.70 -0.65
CA LYS A 37 -0.96 -14.94 -1.31
C LYS A 37 -1.66 -13.62 -1.66
N GLY A 38 -1.64 -13.25 -2.91
CA GLY A 38 -2.28 -12.04 -3.43
C GLY A 38 -3.17 -12.31 -4.63
N LEU A 39 -3.72 -11.22 -5.16
CA LEU A 39 -4.56 -11.20 -6.35
C LEU A 39 -3.69 -11.32 -7.61
N LEU A 40 -4.29 -11.73 -8.71
CA LEU A 40 -3.63 -11.64 -10.01
C LEU A 40 -3.52 -10.19 -10.49
N LYS A 41 -4.57 -9.38 -10.25
CA LYS A 41 -4.66 -7.97 -10.65
C LYS A 41 -5.05 -7.08 -9.47
N GLU A 42 -4.66 -5.80 -9.52
CA GLU A 42 -4.90 -4.79 -8.47
C GLU A 42 -6.28 -4.11 -8.58
N ASP A 43 -7.32 -4.83 -8.95
CA ASP A 43 -8.62 -4.23 -9.27
C ASP A 43 -9.82 -4.81 -8.48
N ASP A 44 -9.56 -5.72 -7.56
CA ASP A 44 -10.62 -6.41 -6.83
C ASP A 44 -10.43 -6.35 -5.30
N PRO A 45 -10.95 -5.29 -4.63
CA PRO A 45 -10.92 -5.19 -3.17
C PRO A 45 -11.66 -6.34 -2.47
N ALA A 46 -12.75 -6.83 -3.06
CA ALA A 46 -13.52 -7.93 -2.48
C ALA A 46 -12.71 -9.23 -2.45
N GLN A 47 -11.95 -9.49 -3.52
CA GLN A 47 -11.06 -10.65 -3.54
C GLN A 47 -9.92 -10.50 -2.52
N GLN A 48 -9.38 -9.27 -2.30
CA GLN A 48 -8.36 -9.05 -1.26
C GLN A 48 -8.93 -9.34 0.13
N ILE A 49 -10.15 -8.91 0.43
CA ILE A 49 -10.85 -9.22 1.69
C ILE A 49 -11.02 -10.74 1.86
N GLN A 50 -11.48 -11.44 0.81
CA GLN A 50 -11.62 -12.91 0.87
C GLN A 50 -10.29 -13.61 1.16
N ILE A 51 -9.19 -13.17 0.54
CA ILE A 51 -7.86 -13.72 0.82
C ILE A 51 -7.46 -13.44 2.26
N PHE A 52 -7.69 -12.22 2.74
CA PHE A 52 -7.42 -11.84 4.13
C PHE A 52 -8.19 -12.74 5.11
N GLU A 53 -9.48 -12.90 4.90
CA GLU A 53 -10.34 -13.76 5.73
C GLU A 53 -9.93 -15.24 5.68
N GLN A 54 -9.40 -15.72 4.56
CA GLN A 54 -8.91 -17.09 4.42
C GLN A 54 -7.60 -17.38 5.16
N VAL A 55 -6.74 -16.37 5.40
CA VAL A 55 -5.48 -16.57 6.11
C VAL A 55 -5.63 -16.49 7.63
N VAL A 56 -6.59 -15.71 8.13
CA VAL A 56 -6.86 -15.57 9.56
C VAL A 56 -7.06 -16.91 10.27
N PRO A 57 -7.92 -17.84 9.82
CA PRO A 57 -8.12 -19.13 10.49
C PRO A 57 -6.95 -20.11 10.35
N LYS A 58 -5.95 -19.81 9.52
CA LYS A 58 -4.75 -20.66 9.37
C LYS A 58 -3.78 -20.54 10.53
N GLY A 59 -4.07 -19.69 11.51
CA GLY A 59 -3.20 -19.51 12.67
C GLY A 59 -1.92 -18.75 12.36
N VAL A 60 -1.99 -17.77 11.45
CA VAL A 60 -0.82 -16.91 11.15
C VAL A 60 -0.44 -16.08 12.37
N SER A 61 0.86 -15.82 12.54
CA SER A 61 1.39 -15.00 13.63
C SER A 61 1.36 -13.51 13.35
N GLY A 62 1.06 -13.12 12.10
CA GLY A 62 0.89 -11.74 11.68
C GLY A 62 0.51 -11.64 10.21
N ILE A 63 0.05 -10.47 9.80
CA ILE A 63 -0.33 -10.18 8.41
C ILE A 63 0.35 -8.89 7.96
N VAL A 64 0.91 -8.89 6.74
CA VAL A 64 1.41 -7.70 6.04
C VAL A 64 0.47 -7.41 4.88
N LEU A 65 -0.12 -6.22 4.87
CA LEU A 65 -1.20 -5.86 3.96
C LEU A 65 -0.98 -4.48 3.32
N PRO A 66 -0.81 -4.38 2.01
CA PRO A 66 -1.05 -3.17 1.23
C PRO A 66 -2.54 -3.10 0.86
N PRO A 67 -3.35 -2.23 1.46
CA PRO A 67 -4.77 -2.17 1.15
C PRO A 67 -5.03 -1.60 -0.25
N ILE A 68 -5.87 -2.29 -1.04
CA ILE A 68 -6.34 -1.80 -2.34
C ILE A 68 -7.33 -0.65 -2.14
N ASP A 69 -8.20 -0.79 -1.16
CA ASP A 69 -9.26 0.15 -0.82
C ASP A 69 -9.25 0.38 0.69
N ASP A 70 -9.04 1.62 1.08
CA ASP A 70 -8.89 2.00 2.49
C ASP A 70 -10.17 1.70 3.30
N PRO A 71 -11.37 2.19 2.92
CA PRO A 71 -12.58 1.94 3.71
C PRO A 71 -12.95 0.46 3.82
N ALA A 72 -12.78 -0.29 2.74
CA ALA A 72 -13.23 -1.69 2.67
C ALA A 72 -12.39 -2.65 3.53
N LEU A 73 -11.11 -2.32 3.75
CA LEU A 73 -10.18 -3.18 4.49
C LEU A 73 -10.07 -2.87 5.98
N MET A 74 -10.61 -1.75 6.44
CA MET A 74 -10.61 -1.42 7.87
C MET A 74 -11.32 -2.48 8.74
N PRO A 75 -12.57 -2.92 8.44
CA PRO A 75 -13.26 -3.89 9.28
C PRO A 75 -12.50 -5.22 9.43
N PRO A 76 -12.02 -5.88 8.36
CA PRO A 76 -11.28 -7.13 8.51
C PRO A 76 -9.94 -6.95 9.24
N VAL A 77 -9.24 -5.84 9.07
CA VAL A 77 -8.01 -5.53 9.81
C VAL A 77 -8.30 -5.38 11.30
N ALA A 78 -9.30 -4.59 11.67
CA ALA A 78 -9.71 -4.43 13.07
C ALA A 78 -10.12 -5.78 13.71
N ALA A 79 -10.86 -6.62 12.98
CA ALA A 79 -11.24 -7.95 13.46
C ALA A 79 -10.04 -8.89 13.68
N ALA A 80 -9.00 -8.81 12.84
CA ALA A 80 -7.76 -9.57 13.03
C ALA A 80 -6.98 -9.08 14.27
N MET A 81 -6.83 -7.77 14.43
CA MET A 81 -6.19 -7.18 15.60
C MET A 81 -6.89 -7.57 16.91
N GLN A 82 -8.23 -7.55 16.94
CA GLN A 82 -9.01 -8.00 18.10
C GLN A 82 -8.80 -9.49 18.44
N LYS A 83 -8.48 -10.31 17.45
CA LYS A 83 -8.12 -11.73 17.63
C LYS A 83 -6.66 -11.95 18.02
N GLY A 84 -5.89 -10.87 18.24
CA GLY A 84 -4.48 -10.94 18.59
C GLY A 84 -3.56 -11.23 17.40
N ILE A 85 -4.03 -11.06 16.16
CA ILE A 85 -3.22 -11.19 14.95
C ILE A 85 -2.75 -9.79 14.54
N PRO A 86 -1.47 -9.44 14.75
CA PRO A 86 -0.95 -8.13 14.39
C PRO A 86 -0.95 -7.93 12.87
N VAL A 87 -1.39 -6.74 12.44
CA VAL A 87 -1.41 -6.36 11.02
C VAL A 87 -0.49 -5.17 10.80
N VAL A 88 0.47 -5.33 9.89
CA VAL A 88 1.35 -4.26 9.40
C VAL A 88 0.82 -3.80 8.05
N ILE A 89 0.57 -2.50 7.93
CA ILE A 89 0.16 -1.87 6.67
C ILE A 89 1.41 -1.47 5.89
N MET A 90 1.41 -1.73 4.58
CA MET A 90 2.53 -1.36 3.71
C MET A 90 2.07 -0.68 2.41
N ASP A 91 2.97 0.03 1.73
CA ASP A 91 2.77 0.69 0.42
C ASP A 91 1.68 1.75 0.43
N SER A 92 0.42 1.38 0.64
CA SER A 92 -0.72 2.30 0.77
C SER A 92 -1.20 2.37 2.21
N GLY A 93 -1.54 3.57 2.67
CA GLY A 93 -2.08 3.77 4.01
C GLY A 93 -3.46 3.14 4.21
N LEU A 94 -3.82 2.97 5.47
CA LEU A 94 -5.15 2.60 5.94
C LEU A 94 -5.58 3.67 6.95
N LYS A 95 -6.83 4.14 6.86
CA LYS A 95 -7.37 5.08 7.86
C LYS A 95 -7.44 4.39 9.21
N GLY A 96 -6.93 5.05 10.25
CA GLY A 96 -6.88 4.51 11.59
C GLY A 96 -5.63 4.96 12.34
N GLU A 97 -5.52 4.50 13.56
CA GLU A 97 -4.44 4.87 14.48
C GLU A 97 -3.44 3.71 14.61
N PRO A 98 -2.13 3.92 14.31
CA PRO A 98 -1.11 2.94 14.61
C PRO A 98 -1.13 2.52 16.09
N LEU A 99 -0.78 1.27 16.36
CA LEU A 99 -0.80 0.61 17.67
C LEU A 99 -2.20 0.36 18.26
N LYS A 100 -3.24 0.86 17.61
CA LYS A 100 -4.64 0.64 18.00
C LYS A 100 -5.38 -0.19 16.95
N ASP A 101 -5.48 0.33 15.74
CA ASP A 101 -6.24 -0.30 14.65
C ASP A 101 -5.38 -1.24 13.80
N PHE A 102 -4.08 -0.99 13.76
CA PHE A 102 -3.03 -1.83 13.15
C PHE A 102 -1.69 -1.52 13.84
N VAL A 103 -0.65 -2.32 13.58
CA VAL A 103 0.65 -2.14 14.27
C VAL A 103 1.36 -0.87 13.81
N CYS A 104 1.63 -0.76 12.52
CA CYS A 104 2.30 0.40 11.91
C CYS A 104 2.07 0.42 10.40
N THR A 105 2.47 1.52 9.77
CA THR A 105 2.51 1.65 8.30
C THR A 105 3.95 1.83 7.83
N VAL A 106 4.33 1.07 6.81
CA VAL A 106 5.62 1.17 6.10
C VAL A 106 5.34 1.57 4.66
N SER A 107 5.61 2.81 4.30
CA SER A 107 5.32 3.33 2.96
C SER A 107 6.29 4.44 2.55
N THR A 108 6.33 4.72 1.24
CA THR A 108 6.93 5.94 0.69
C THR A 108 6.14 7.16 1.16
N ASN A 109 6.82 8.28 1.40
CA ASN A 109 6.14 9.58 1.52
C ASN A 109 5.59 9.99 0.15
N ASN A 110 4.38 9.51 -0.15
CA ASN A 110 3.76 9.65 -1.46
C ASN A 110 3.41 11.10 -1.80
N HIS A 111 3.01 11.89 -0.80
CA HIS A 111 2.75 13.32 -1.01
C HIS A 111 4.03 14.03 -1.44
N ARG A 112 5.15 13.81 -0.72
CA ARG A 112 6.44 14.41 -1.08
C ARG A 112 6.94 13.94 -2.45
N ALA A 113 6.71 12.69 -2.81
CA ALA A 113 7.05 12.17 -4.14
C ALA A 113 6.25 12.91 -5.24
N GLY A 114 4.98 13.20 -5.01
CA GLY A 114 4.16 14.03 -5.90
C GLY A 114 4.66 15.47 -6.02
N GLU A 115 4.98 16.10 -4.88
CA GLU A 115 5.58 17.45 -4.88
C GLU A 115 6.86 17.51 -5.69
N MET A 116 7.78 16.57 -5.48
CA MET A 116 9.04 16.51 -6.23
C MET A 116 8.81 16.37 -7.73
N ALA A 117 7.84 15.58 -8.15
CA ALA A 117 7.47 15.42 -9.56
C ALA A 117 6.92 16.72 -10.15
N GLY A 118 6.01 17.40 -9.44
CA GLY A 118 5.44 18.69 -9.86
C GLY A 118 6.49 19.79 -9.94
N GLU A 119 7.34 19.90 -8.93
CA GLU A 119 8.44 20.86 -8.91
C GLU A 119 9.44 20.64 -10.06
N GLN A 120 9.79 19.38 -10.32
CA GLN A 120 10.73 19.05 -11.40
C GLN A 120 10.12 19.31 -12.77
N LEU A 121 8.85 18.97 -12.98
CA LEU A 121 8.14 19.23 -14.22
C LEU A 121 8.02 20.74 -14.49
N GLY A 122 7.64 21.52 -13.47
CA GLY A 122 7.58 22.98 -13.57
C GLY A 122 8.92 23.61 -13.98
N LYS A 123 10.03 23.12 -13.42
CA LYS A 123 11.37 23.56 -13.81
C LYS A 123 11.73 23.18 -15.25
N LEU A 124 11.41 21.95 -15.68
CA LEU A 124 11.68 21.48 -17.04
C LEU A 124 10.91 22.27 -18.12
N LEU A 125 9.76 22.80 -17.76
CA LEU A 125 8.90 23.60 -18.63
C LEU A 125 9.15 25.12 -18.50
N ASP A 126 10.13 25.54 -17.71
CA ASP A 126 10.37 26.95 -17.38
C ASP A 126 9.10 27.66 -16.85
N GLY A 127 8.26 26.91 -16.15
CA GLY A 127 7.01 27.39 -15.57
C GLY A 127 5.88 27.64 -16.59
N LYS A 128 6.01 27.20 -17.85
CA LYS A 128 5.08 27.52 -18.93
C LYS A 128 4.50 26.28 -19.59
N GLY A 129 3.26 26.40 -20.10
CA GLY A 129 2.66 25.38 -20.91
C GLY A 129 1.50 24.63 -20.24
N LYS A 130 0.97 23.63 -20.95
CA LYS A 130 -0.15 22.80 -20.48
C LYS A 130 0.34 21.44 -20.06
N VAL A 131 -0.08 21.00 -18.88
CA VAL A 131 0.23 19.70 -18.31
C VAL A 131 -1.03 18.86 -18.20
N VAL A 132 -0.93 17.58 -18.55
CA VAL A 132 -1.99 16.60 -18.33
C VAL A 132 -1.52 15.60 -17.26
N LEU A 133 -2.28 15.51 -16.19
CA LEU A 133 -2.05 14.53 -15.13
C LEU A 133 -3.01 13.35 -15.32
N PHE A 134 -2.47 12.18 -15.65
CA PHE A 134 -3.24 10.94 -15.67
C PHE A 134 -3.41 10.41 -14.25
N ARG A 135 -4.66 10.33 -13.82
CA ARG A 135 -5.00 9.75 -12.52
C ARG A 135 -5.02 8.23 -12.59
N HIS A 136 -4.65 7.60 -11.50
CA HIS A 136 -4.82 6.17 -11.32
C HIS A 136 -6.22 5.88 -10.74
N LYS A 137 -6.42 4.70 -10.21
CA LYS A 137 -7.67 4.26 -9.58
C LYS A 137 -7.96 5.06 -8.31
N GLU A 138 -9.20 5.49 -8.12
CA GLU A 138 -9.69 6.10 -6.88
C GLU A 138 -9.64 5.09 -5.71
N GLY A 139 -9.47 5.61 -4.48
CA GLY A 139 -9.42 4.79 -3.25
C GLY A 139 -8.04 4.23 -2.92
N SER A 140 -7.04 4.42 -3.77
CA SER A 140 -5.65 4.05 -3.47
C SER A 140 -4.92 5.22 -2.81
N ALA A 141 -4.75 5.17 -1.50
CA ALA A 141 -4.13 6.23 -0.71
C ALA A 141 -2.75 6.67 -1.23
N SER A 142 -1.93 5.74 -1.76
CA SER A 142 -0.61 6.05 -2.29
C SER A 142 -0.68 6.92 -3.56
N THR A 143 -1.64 6.69 -4.44
CA THR A 143 -1.79 7.46 -5.69
C THR A 143 -2.50 8.78 -5.44
N ASP A 144 -3.50 8.81 -4.58
CA ASP A 144 -4.20 10.03 -4.18
C ASP A 144 -3.26 11.04 -3.52
N GLN A 145 -2.35 10.57 -2.65
CA GLN A 145 -1.33 11.42 -2.04
C GLN A 145 -0.32 11.96 -3.06
N ARG A 146 0.13 11.16 -4.02
CA ARG A 146 1.02 11.63 -5.10
C ARG A 146 0.35 12.67 -5.97
N GLU A 147 -0.90 12.47 -6.32
CA GLU A 147 -1.71 13.45 -7.05
C GLU A 147 -1.81 14.76 -6.27
N ALA A 148 -2.19 14.71 -4.99
CA ALA A 148 -2.32 15.89 -4.14
C ALA A 148 -1.00 16.68 -4.06
N GLY A 149 0.12 16.01 -3.81
CA GLY A 149 1.43 16.66 -3.77
C GLY A 149 1.84 17.27 -5.12
N PHE A 150 1.56 16.56 -6.23
CA PHE A 150 1.83 17.10 -7.57
C PHE A 150 1.01 18.37 -7.84
N LEU A 151 -0.31 18.32 -7.58
CA LEU A 151 -1.20 19.46 -7.79
C LEU A 151 -0.86 20.66 -6.89
N GLU A 152 -0.37 20.42 -5.69
CA GLU A 152 0.11 21.47 -4.81
C GLU A 152 1.38 22.13 -5.36
N ALA A 153 2.34 21.34 -5.78
CA ALA A 153 3.60 21.84 -6.30
C ALA A 153 3.44 22.60 -7.63
N ILE A 154 2.61 22.09 -8.55
CA ILE A 154 2.44 22.70 -9.89
C ILE A 154 1.75 24.07 -9.81
N LYS A 155 1.00 24.36 -8.75
CA LYS A 155 0.40 25.71 -8.53
C LYS A 155 1.42 26.82 -8.36
N LYS A 156 2.69 26.49 -8.06
CA LYS A 156 3.78 27.45 -7.98
C LYS A 156 4.21 27.96 -9.37
N PHE A 157 3.70 27.34 -10.43
CA PHE A 157 3.99 27.64 -11.84
C PHE A 157 2.67 27.94 -12.57
N PRO A 158 2.15 29.17 -12.48
CA PRO A 158 0.77 29.49 -12.88
C PRO A 158 0.58 29.76 -14.38
N GLU A 159 1.62 29.74 -15.24
CA GLU A 159 1.52 30.10 -16.68
C GLU A 159 1.31 28.91 -17.63
#